data_1a35d12517058b78abddb80eee5d1180
#
_entry.id   1a35d12517058b78abddb80eee5d1180
#
_cell.length_a   1.000
_cell.length_b   1.000
_cell.length_c   1.000
_cell.angle_alpha   90.00
_cell.angle_beta   90.00
_cell.angle_gamma   90.00
#
_symmetry.space_group_name_H-M   'P 1'
#
loop_
_entity.id
_entity.type
_entity.pdbx_description
1 polymer ?
#
loop_
_entity_poly.entity_id
_entity_poly.type
_entity_poly.pdbx_seq_one_letter_code
_entity_poly.pdbx_strand_id
1 'polypeptide(L)'
;DRRIDHYVFTSSPGYKGYYHSLYEKYFHAKVIDKALQSSEYTSLDWDSYIFRILNLTNKNSDLNALPGLKDIRSIIFSSVKGLNSTEEAFNVSLKVFDVLLNNLDVNLENPQEEEGQDEDGESPEGGEGSESNGGDEGSEDMESSDSNDGKSELSDAQKKQLENAIKKQKKFMDGDIPKKNLSKKDKKTLESVESAGMKYVDVAGDMTDRWSGKKTPTKVMLVKKFTKSLAESDTISMIYRPDYSWGSVDESQEAINKGLAMGTILGKKLQVRGESRETKWTRLDSGRIDKRLIAELGFGNERVFNTSFVESYSDAFLHISVDASGSMGGYKWINTMTSISAIAKACSMINNVDLVISFRSTQSTNGNHYSRRGDKSFPLMLVAYDSRVDKINKIKNLFKLLHPSGTTPEGLCFEAIMKEIEPASKDKDSYFLNFSDGMPMFGNDDIDYHNDTAIDHTKKMVKMIRERGVKVLSYFIGDDYDMERSTSTFTKMYGKDAQFVNVTSVLSIAKTMNKAFLTK
;
A
#
# COMPACT_ATOMS: atom_id res chain seq x y z
N ASP A 1 14.69 -11.24 -16.77
CA ASP A 1 13.52 -12.11 -16.61
C ASP A 1 13.87 -13.48 -16.09
N ARG A 2 14.81 -14.23 -16.70
CA ARG A 2 15.21 -15.57 -16.27
C ARG A 2 15.63 -15.64 -14.79
N ARG A 3 16.28 -14.59 -14.28
CA ARG A 3 16.61 -14.47 -12.86
C ARG A 3 15.35 -14.39 -12.00
N ILE A 4 14.38 -13.60 -12.42
CA ILE A 4 13.10 -13.42 -11.71
C ILE A 4 12.32 -14.74 -11.72
N ASP A 5 12.25 -15.40 -12.87
CA ASP A 5 11.59 -16.71 -13.00
C ASP A 5 12.23 -17.76 -12.06
N HIS A 6 13.56 -17.81 -12.02
CA HIS A 6 14.27 -18.72 -11.13
C HIS A 6 13.99 -18.42 -9.66
N TYR A 7 13.99 -17.12 -9.28
CA TYR A 7 13.64 -16.70 -7.93
C TYR A 7 12.21 -17.10 -7.55
N VAL A 8 11.24 -16.88 -8.43
CA VAL A 8 9.84 -17.26 -8.20
C VAL A 8 9.69 -18.77 -8.10
N PHE A 9 10.36 -19.56 -8.94
CA PHE A 9 10.30 -21.01 -8.90
C PHE A 9 10.90 -21.62 -7.63
N THR A 10 11.90 -20.97 -7.04
CA THR A 10 12.53 -21.42 -5.80
C THR A 10 11.82 -20.94 -4.56
N SER A 11 11.36 -19.69 -4.54
CA SER A 11 10.71 -19.06 -3.38
C SER A 11 9.21 -19.34 -3.29
N SER A 12 8.55 -19.59 -4.43
CA SER A 12 7.09 -19.74 -4.51
C SER A 12 6.70 -20.89 -5.46
N PRO A 13 6.96 -22.14 -5.10
CA PRO A 13 6.75 -23.30 -5.99
C PRO A 13 5.30 -23.47 -6.46
N GLY A 14 4.31 -22.91 -5.76
CA GLY A 14 2.92 -22.91 -6.19
C GLY A 14 2.66 -22.13 -7.48
N TYR A 15 3.52 -21.18 -7.84
CA TYR A 15 3.39 -20.41 -9.08
C TYR A 15 3.95 -21.12 -10.33
N LYS A 16 4.67 -22.24 -10.17
CA LYS A 16 5.26 -22.98 -11.31
C LYS A 16 4.22 -23.33 -12.38
N GLY A 17 3.05 -23.79 -11.98
CA GLY A 17 1.99 -24.17 -12.92
C GLY A 17 1.53 -23.00 -13.80
N TYR A 18 1.38 -21.81 -13.22
CA TYR A 18 1.03 -20.60 -13.97
C TYR A 18 2.11 -20.19 -14.94
N TYR A 19 3.38 -20.20 -14.52
CA TYR A 19 4.50 -19.88 -15.39
C TYR A 19 4.62 -20.89 -16.55
N HIS A 20 4.46 -22.18 -16.29
CA HIS A 20 4.45 -23.20 -17.35
C HIS A 20 3.34 -22.93 -18.37
N SER A 21 2.13 -22.61 -17.92
CA SER A 21 1.02 -22.26 -18.82
C SER A 21 1.30 -20.99 -19.64
N LEU A 22 1.95 -19.98 -19.03
CA LEU A 22 2.38 -18.79 -19.75
C LEU A 22 3.44 -19.11 -20.79
N TYR A 23 4.45 -19.91 -20.42
CA TYR A 23 5.49 -20.34 -21.36
C TYR A 23 4.93 -21.16 -22.51
N GLU A 24 4.01 -22.10 -22.25
CA GLU A 24 3.33 -22.86 -23.31
C GLU A 24 2.57 -21.96 -24.26
N LYS A 25 1.86 -20.95 -23.72
CA LYS A 25 1.06 -20.03 -24.54
C LYS A 25 1.89 -19.09 -25.40
N TYR A 26 3.00 -18.55 -24.89
CA TYR A 26 3.75 -17.49 -25.55
C TYR A 26 5.04 -17.97 -26.21
N PHE A 27 5.69 -19.00 -25.69
CA PHE A 27 7.00 -19.46 -26.14
C PHE A 27 7.01 -20.88 -26.74
N HIS A 28 5.97 -21.66 -26.52
CA HIS A 28 5.86 -23.05 -27.01
C HIS A 28 4.62 -23.22 -27.89
N ALA A 29 4.15 -22.14 -28.53
CA ALA A 29 3.06 -22.22 -29.48
C ALA A 29 3.52 -22.99 -30.73
N LYS A 30 2.64 -23.83 -31.30
CA LYS A 30 2.95 -24.69 -32.47
C LYS A 30 3.61 -23.95 -33.64
N VAL A 31 3.24 -22.66 -33.84
CA VAL A 31 3.85 -21.81 -34.91
C VAL A 31 5.30 -21.45 -34.58
N ILE A 32 5.63 -21.23 -33.32
CA ILE A 32 7.01 -20.94 -32.88
C ILE A 32 7.85 -22.20 -32.97
N ASP A 33 7.33 -23.34 -32.56
CA ASP A 33 8.01 -24.63 -32.68
C ASP A 33 8.39 -24.94 -34.13
N LYS A 34 7.47 -24.73 -35.07
CA LYS A 34 7.72 -24.88 -36.50
C LYS A 34 8.78 -23.89 -37.00
N ALA A 35 8.71 -22.64 -36.58
CA ALA A 35 9.68 -21.63 -36.96
C ALA A 35 11.09 -21.92 -36.47
N LEU A 36 11.24 -22.46 -35.25
CA LEU A 36 12.52 -22.85 -34.70
C LEU A 36 13.19 -24.01 -35.46
N GLN A 37 12.39 -24.86 -36.10
CA GLN A 37 12.86 -25.98 -36.92
C GLN A 37 13.00 -25.65 -38.40
N SER A 38 12.49 -24.51 -38.83
CA SER A 38 12.56 -24.04 -40.23
C SER A 38 13.82 -23.20 -40.51
N SER A 39 13.95 -22.74 -41.76
CA SER A 39 14.97 -21.80 -42.18
C SER A 39 14.69 -20.34 -41.79
N GLU A 40 13.56 -20.09 -41.15
CA GLU A 40 13.21 -18.75 -40.68
C GLU A 40 14.12 -18.32 -39.50
N TYR A 41 14.46 -17.05 -39.47
CA TYR A 41 15.34 -16.49 -38.40
C TYR A 41 16.68 -17.20 -38.29
N THR A 42 17.33 -17.45 -39.43
CA THR A 42 18.68 -18.01 -39.51
C THR A 42 19.69 -17.01 -40.14
N SER A 43 19.24 -15.80 -40.47
CA SER A 43 20.08 -14.70 -40.93
C SER A 43 20.94 -14.12 -39.82
N LEU A 44 22.12 -13.60 -40.13
CA LEU A 44 23.04 -12.98 -39.17
C LEU A 44 22.60 -11.52 -38.87
N ASP A 45 21.37 -11.38 -38.34
CA ASP A 45 20.76 -10.11 -37.98
C ASP A 45 20.23 -10.12 -36.54
N TRP A 46 19.95 -8.94 -36.00
CA TRP A 46 19.48 -8.76 -34.65
C TRP A 46 18.14 -9.48 -34.35
N ASP A 47 17.21 -9.43 -35.29
CA ASP A 47 15.87 -10.01 -35.08
C ASP A 47 15.96 -11.54 -34.98
N SER A 48 16.81 -12.18 -35.79
CA SER A 48 17.09 -13.61 -35.76
C SER A 48 17.73 -14.04 -34.45
N TYR A 49 18.73 -13.33 -33.97
CA TYR A 49 19.33 -13.62 -32.67
C TYR A 49 18.36 -13.42 -31.52
N ILE A 50 17.63 -12.30 -31.48
CA ILE A 50 16.62 -12.01 -30.44
C ILE A 50 15.58 -13.10 -30.41
N PHE A 51 15.02 -13.49 -31.56
CA PHE A 51 14.02 -14.55 -31.64
C PHE A 51 14.56 -15.90 -31.08
N ARG A 52 15.78 -16.28 -31.48
CA ARG A 52 16.40 -17.54 -31.02
C ARG A 52 16.74 -17.50 -29.54
N ILE A 53 17.24 -16.37 -29.02
CA ILE A 53 17.60 -16.22 -27.59
C ILE A 53 16.35 -16.24 -26.72
N LEU A 54 15.27 -15.58 -27.10
CA LEU A 54 14.01 -15.60 -26.36
C LEU A 54 13.45 -17.02 -26.22
N ASN A 55 13.64 -17.82 -27.25
CA ASN A 55 13.13 -19.19 -27.32
C ASN A 55 14.14 -20.29 -26.95
N LEU A 56 15.27 -19.96 -26.28
CA LEU A 56 16.30 -20.92 -25.89
C LEU A 56 15.81 -22.07 -24.97
N THR A 57 14.69 -21.88 -24.26
CA THR A 57 14.08 -22.91 -23.41
C THR A 57 13.12 -23.83 -24.15
N ASN A 58 12.78 -23.50 -25.39
CA ASN A 58 11.93 -24.35 -26.21
C ASN A 58 12.68 -25.63 -26.59
N LYS A 59 11.98 -26.76 -26.54
CA LYS A 59 12.53 -28.10 -26.89
C LYS A 59 13.04 -28.16 -28.33
N ASN A 60 12.43 -27.40 -29.21
CA ASN A 60 12.70 -27.33 -30.63
C ASN A 60 13.77 -26.27 -31.00
N SER A 61 14.45 -25.70 -30.01
CA SER A 61 15.50 -24.71 -30.22
C SER A 61 16.71 -25.36 -30.87
N ASP A 62 17.01 -24.99 -32.13
CA ASP A 62 18.22 -25.38 -32.85
C ASP A 62 19.38 -24.45 -32.47
N LEU A 63 20.32 -24.98 -31.72
CA LEU A 63 21.50 -24.23 -31.27
C LEU A 63 22.59 -24.09 -32.36
N ASN A 64 22.42 -24.74 -33.51
CA ASN A 64 23.29 -24.59 -34.65
C ASN A 64 22.73 -23.62 -35.70
N ALA A 65 21.52 -23.09 -35.47
CA ALA A 65 20.84 -22.21 -36.40
C ALA A 65 21.60 -20.88 -36.60
N LEU A 66 22.29 -20.39 -35.58
CA LEU A 66 23.13 -19.20 -35.63
C LEU A 66 24.46 -19.42 -34.90
N PRO A 67 25.58 -18.83 -35.36
CA PRO A 67 26.86 -18.90 -34.65
C PRO A 67 26.75 -18.31 -33.24
N GLY A 68 27.48 -18.87 -32.27
CA GLY A 68 27.51 -18.37 -30.89
C GLY A 68 26.27 -18.70 -30.01
N LEU A 69 25.18 -19.26 -30.55
CA LEU A 69 23.98 -19.59 -29.73
C LEU A 69 24.28 -20.62 -28.63
N LYS A 70 25.22 -21.56 -28.86
CA LYS A 70 25.66 -22.51 -27.84
C LYS A 70 26.34 -21.81 -26.68
N ASP A 71 27.20 -20.83 -26.99
CA ASP A 71 27.93 -20.07 -25.97
C ASP A 71 26.96 -19.17 -25.18
N ILE A 72 26.06 -18.50 -25.87
CA ILE A 72 24.99 -17.70 -25.25
C ILE A 72 24.16 -18.56 -24.30
N ARG A 73 23.73 -19.74 -24.75
CA ARG A 73 22.99 -20.69 -23.88
C ARG A 73 23.81 -21.08 -22.66
N SER A 74 25.08 -21.40 -22.84
CA SER A 74 25.99 -21.77 -21.76
C SER A 74 26.14 -20.64 -20.74
N ILE A 75 26.38 -19.40 -21.20
CA ILE A 75 26.49 -18.21 -20.35
C ILE A 75 25.21 -18.00 -19.53
N ILE A 76 24.05 -18.02 -20.16
CA ILE A 76 22.78 -17.79 -19.49
C ILE A 76 22.50 -18.89 -18.46
N PHE A 77 22.55 -20.16 -18.84
CA PHE A 77 22.13 -21.25 -17.97
C PHE A 77 23.11 -21.55 -16.83
N SER A 78 24.40 -21.26 -17.00
CA SER A 78 25.39 -21.38 -15.90
C SER A 78 25.23 -20.25 -14.87
N SER A 79 24.85 -19.06 -15.30
CA SER A 79 24.82 -17.87 -14.44
C SER A 79 23.50 -17.68 -13.69
N VAL A 80 22.35 -18.03 -14.29
CA VAL A 80 20.99 -17.71 -13.76
C VAL A 80 20.78 -18.12 -12.32
N LYS A 81 21.30 -19.28 -11.91
CA LYS A 81 21.11 -19.83 -10.55
C LYS A 81 21.83 -19.03 -9.46
N GLY A 82 22.88 -18.29 -9.82
CA GLY A 82 23.71 -17.53 -8.88
C GLY A 82 23.42 -16.04 -8.87
N LEU A 83 22.51 -15.53 -9.70
CA LEU A 83 22.23 -14.10 -9.83
C LEU A 83 21.35 -13.58 -8.67
N ASN A 84 21.94 -12.76 -7.81
CA ASN A 84 21.24 -12.17 -6.67
C ASN A 84 20.86 -10.69 -6.88
N SER A 85 21.50 -10.00 -7.81
CA SER A 85 21.27 -8.59 -8.08
C SER A 85 20.97 -8.28 -9.55
N THR A 86 20.43 -7.11 -9.82
CA THR A 86 20.21 -6.60 -11.18
C THR A 86 21.52 -6.29 -11.86
N GLU A 87 22.53 -5.84 -11.12
CA GLU A 87 23.87 -5.56 -11.63
C GLU A 87 24.57 -6.82 -12.14
N GLU A 88 24.48 -7.93 -11.39
CA GLU A 88 25.00 -9.22 -11.85
C GLU A 88 24.29 -9.71 -13.12
N ALA A 89 22.96 -9.52 -13.19
CA ALA A 89 22.19 -9.85 -14.39
C ALA A 89 22.60 -9.00 -15.59
N PHE A 90 22.88 -7.72 -15.38
CA PHE A 90 23.39 -6.81 -16.41
C PHE A 90 24.76 -7.24 -16.92
N ASN A 91 25.67 -7.63 -16.02
CA ASN A 91 27.00 -8.13 -16.41
C ASN A 91 26.92 -9.43 -17.24
N VAL A 92 25.94 -10.29 -16.97
CA VAL A 92 25.70 -11.46 -17.83
C VAL A 92 25.16 -11.06 -19.19
N SER A 93 24.28 -10.04 -19.22
CA SER A 93 23.75 -9.50 -20.49
C SER A 93 24.87 -8.91 -21.37
N LEU A 94 25.85 -8.23 -20.76
CA LEU A 94 27.03 -7.72 -21.49
C LEU A 94 27.84 -8.85 -22.13
N LYS A 95 28.05 -9.97 -21.40
CA LYS A 95 28.76 -11.14 -21.96
C LYS A 95 28.01 -11.75 -23.15
N VAL A 96 26.67 -11.80 -23.07
CA VAL A 96 25.81 -12.25 -24.18
C VAL A 96 25.93 -11.28 -25.36
N PHE A 97 25.93 -9.99 -25.07
CA PHE A 97 26.08 -8.94 -26.08
C PHE A 97 27.43 -9.01 -26.80
N ASP A 98 28.54 -9.26 -26.09
CA ASP A 98 29.86 -9.46 -26.69
C ASP A 98 29.88 -10.64 -27.65
N VAL A 99 29.21 -11.77 -27.31
CA VAL A 99 29.09 -12.90 -28.23
C VAL A 99 28.27 -12.53 -29.47
N LEU A 100 27.22 -11.73 -29.31
CA LEU A 100 26.40 -11.25 -30.42
C LEU A 100 27.21 -10.36 -31.36
N LEU A 101 27.94 -9.38 -30.83
CA LEU A 101 28.76 -8.47 -31.62
C LEU A 101 29.84 -9.18 -32.44
N ASN A 102 30.45 -10.23 -31.87
CA ASN A 102 31.49 -11.01 -32.54
C ASN A 102 30.94 -11.90 -33.68
N ASN A 103 29.64 -12.14 -33.74
CA ASN A 103 28.98 -13.02 -34.70
C ASN A 103 28.03 -12.28 -35.65
N LEU A 104 27.70 -11.02 -35.37
CA LEU A 104 26.92 -10.18 -36.27
C LEU A 104 27.88 -9.53 -37.31
N ASP A 105 27.52 -9.57 -38.57
CA ASP A 105 28.18 -8.76 -39.62
C ASP A 105 27.78 -7.29 -39.45
N VAL A 106 28.26 -6.67 -38.37
CA VAL A 106 28.01 -5.24 -38.13
C VAL A 106 29.13 -4.43 -38.80
N ASN A 107 28.90 -3.98 -39.99
CA ASN A 107 29.56 -2.76 -40.48
C ASN A 107 29.05 -1.61 -39.58
N LEU A 108 29.89 -1.19 -38.63
CA LEU A 108 29.68 0.00 -37.81
C LEU A 108 29.85 1.25 -38.68
N GLU A 109 28.94 1.53 -39.60
CA GLU A 109 28.72 2.84 -40.13
C GLU A 109 27.81 3.60 -39.16
N ASN A 110 28.29 4.78 -38.75
CA ASN A 110 27.67 5.69 -37.80
C ASN A 110 26.16 5.80 -38.01
N PRO A 111 25.34 5.77 -36.93
CA PRO A 111 23.95 6.17 -37.02
C PRO A 111 23.89 7.67 -37.32
N GLN A 112 23.46 8.03 -38.52
CA GLN A 112 22.97 9.36 -38.81
C GLN A 112 21.72 9.59 -37.97
N GLU A 113 21.76 10.70 -37.25
CA GLU A 113 20.59 11.23 -36.52
C GLU A 113 19.47 11.51 -37.53
N GLU A 114 18.45 10.67 -37.56
CA GLU A 114 17.20 11.04 -38.20
C GLU A 114 16.41 11.91 -37.21
N GLU A 115 16.41 13.21 -37.48
CA GLU A 115 15.47 14.15 -36.89
C GLU A 115 14.03 13.73 -37.24
N GLY A 116 13.29 13.31 -36.24
CA GLY A 116 11.88 13.02 -36.36
C GLY A 116 11.08 14.29 -36.62
N GLN A 117 10.45 14.36 -37.76
CA GLN A 117 9.39 15.32 -38.04
C GLN A 117 8.11 14.85 -37.38
N ASP A 118 7.60 15.69 -36.48
CA ASP A 118 6.24 15.61 -35.94
C ASP A 118 5.25 15.91 -37.07
N GLU A 119 4.42 14.94 -37.43
CA GLU A 119 3.21 15.17 -38.20
C GLU A 119 1.98 14.99 -37.29
N ASP A 120 1.37 16.11 -36.99
CA ASP A 120 0.00 16.23 -36.48
C ASP A 120 -0.99 15.63 -37.51
N GLY A 121 -1.80 14.69 -37.10
CA GLY A 121 -2.82 14.07 -37.93
C GLY A 121 -4.08 13.74 -37.14
N GLU A 122 -5.07 14.59 -37.36
CA GLU A 122 -6.45 14.57 -36.88
C GLU A 122 -7.13 13.20 -36.89
N SER A 123 -8.01 13.05 -35.88
CA SER A 123 -9.05 12.00 -35.81
C SER A 123 -10.09 12.19 -36.90
N PRO A 124 -10.76 11.13 -37.32
CA PRO A 124 -12.22 11.20 -37.46
C PRO A 124 -13.00 10.15 -36.69
N GLU A 125 -14.07 10.63 -36.11
CA GLU A 125 -15.18 9.89 -35.56
C GLU A 125 -15.88 8.96 -36.55
N GLY A 126 -16.50 7.94 -36.01
CA GLY A 126 -17.73 7.41 -36.52
C GLY A 126 -17.69 5.97 -37.03
N GLY A 127 -18.54 5.13 -36.46
CA GLY A 127 -18.94 3.87 -37.06
C GLY A 127 -19.37 2.81 -36.06
N GLU A 128 -20.67 2.80 -35.82
CA GLU A 128 -21.42 1.78 -35.09
C GLU A 128 -21.29 0.39 -35.72
N GLY A 129 -21.42 -0.63 -34.83
CA GLY A 129 -22.17 -1.84 -35.18
C GLY A 129 -21.34 -3.08 -35.45
N SER A 130 -21.38 -4.00 -34.54
CA SER A 130 -22.03 -5.29 -34.75
C SER A 130 -21.54 -6.28 -33.67
N GLU A 131 -22.49 -6.78 -32.97
CA GLU A 131 -22.39 -8.01 -32.18
C GLU A 131 -22.02 -9.18 -33.08
N SER A 132 -21.10 -10.00 -32.62
CA SER A 132 -21.09 -11.41 -33.02
C SER A 132 -20.46 -12.23 -31.90
N ASN A 133 -21.32 -13.00 -31.36
CA ASN A 133 -21.23 -14.09 -30.43
C ASN A 133 -20.50 -15.28 -31.05
N GLY A 134 -19.90 -16.12 -30.20
CA GLY A 134 -19.51 -17.47 -30.60
C GLY A 134 -18.00 -17.59 -30.81
N GLY A 135 -17.37 -18.53 -30.25
CA GLY A 135 -17.62 -19.88 -29.96
C GLY A 135 -16.27 -20.50 -29.75
N ASP A 136 -16.23 -21.21 -28.74
CA ASP A 136 -15.34 -22.33 -28.45
C ASP A 136 -15.29 -23.28 -29.68
N GLU A 137 -14.27 -24.17 -29.68
CA GLU A 137 -14.02 -25.24 -30.64
C GLU A 137 -13.02 -24.89 -31.74
N GLY A 138 -12.12 -25.74 -31.99
CA GLY A 138 -12.03 -27.18 -31.93
C GLY A 138 -10.63 -27.61 -32.26
N SER A 139 -10.26 -28.64 -31.59
CA SER A 139 -9.20 -29.54 -31.97
C SER A 139 -9.60 -30.20 -33.29
N GLU A 140 -8.93 -29.89 -34.36
CA GLU A 140 -8.88 -30.80 -35.50
C GLU A 140 -7.53 -31.50 -35.50
N ASP A 141 -7.58 -32.73 -35.05
CA ASP A 141 -6.62 -33.77 -35.40
C ASP A 141 -6.59 -33.91 -36.92
N MET A 142 -5.46 -33.62 -37.52
CA MET A 142 -5.10 -34.20 -38.80
C MET A 142 -3.76 -34.93 -38.60
N GLU A 143 -3.93 -36.24 -38.64
CA GLU A 143 -2.87 -37.20 -38.70
C GLU A 143 -1.91 -36.99 -39.87
N SER A 144 -0.67 -37.23 -39.48
CA SER A 144 0.41 -37.88 -40.19
C SER A 144 0.55 -37.76 -41.70
N SER A 145 1.68 -37.40 -42.10
CA SER A 145 2.71 -38.29 -42.63
C SER A 145 3.75 -37.48 -43.35
N ASP A 146 4.85 -37.70 -43.07
CA ASP A 146 5.94 -38.24 -43.84
C ASP A 146 7.24 -37.45 -43.65
N SER A 147 8.19 -38.19 -43.17
CA SER A 147 9.59 -37.90 -43.15
C SER A 147 10.05 -37.42 -44.53
N ASN A 148 10.44 -36.17 -44.62
CA ASN A 148 11.41 -35.76 -45.62
C ASN A 148 12.37 -34.74 -45.03
N ASP A 149 13.64 -35.10 -45.06
CA ASP A 149 14.78 -34.36 -44.58
C ASP A 149 15.01 -33.13 -45.53
N GLY A 150 14.33 -32.05 -45.21
CA GLY A 150 14.46 -30.77 -45.89
C GLY A 150 13.77 -29.72 -45.06
N LYS A 151 14.52 -28.68 -44.58
CA LYS A 151 13.95 -27.54 -43.85
C LYS A 151 12.82 -26.95 -44.68
N SER A 152 11.57 -27.23 -44.28
CA SER A 152 10.38 -26.78 -44.99
C SER A 152 10.19 -25.30 -44.76
N GLU A 153 10.06 -24.54 -45.84
CA GLU A 153 9.67 -23.12 -45.80
C GLU A 153 8.24 -22.99 -45.28
N LEU A 154 8.02 -22.02 -44.40
CA LEU A 154 6.69 -21.72 -43.88
C LEU A 154 5.81 -21.09 -44.98
N SER A 155 4.55 -21.47 -45.05
CA SER A 155 3.57 -20.84 -45.93
C SER A 155 3.33 -19.36 -45.51
N ASP A 156 2.90 -18.50 -46.43
CA ASP A 156 2.64 -17.07 -46.15
C ASP A 156 1.64 -16.85 -45.02
N ALA A 157 0.65 -17.73 -44.88
CA ALA A 157 -0.29 -17.70 -43.76
C ALA A 157 0.40 -18.04 -42.43
N GLN A 158 1.36 -18.98 -42.43
CA GLN A 158 2.13 -19.34 -41.25
C GLN A 158 3.15 -18.27 -40.89
N LYS A 159 3.76 -17.58 -41.88
CA LYS A 159 4.65 -16.42 -41.63
C LYS A 159 3.89 -15.29 -40.93
N LYS A 160 2.68 -14.95 -41.41
CA LYS A 160 1.84 -13.94 -40.75
C LYS A 160 1.40 -14.33 -39.32
N GLN A 161 1.13 -15.61 -39.08
CA GLN A 161 0.86 -16.13 -37.73
C GLN A 161 2.10 -16.05 -36.83
N LEU A 162 3.29 -16.31 -37.37
CA LEU A 162 4.55 -16.21 -36.67
C LEU A 162 4.88 -14.76 -36.28
N GLU A 163 4.73 -13.81 -37.19
CA GLU A 163 4.88 -12.38 -36.88
C GLU A 163 3.96 -11.94 -35.75
N ASN A 164 2.68 -12.38 -35.80
CA ASN A 164 1.74 -12.07 -34.73
C ASN A 164 2.15 -12.74 -33.39
N ALA A 165 2.71 -13.94 -33.41
CA ALA A 165 3.18 -14.63 -32.22
C ALA A 165 4.42 -13.91 -31.63
N ILE A 166 5.36 -13.47 -32.48
CA ILE A 166 6.53 -12.69 -32.06
C ILE A 166 6.13 -11.34 -31.49
N LYS A 167 5.19 -10.63 -32.13
CA LYS A 167 4.62 -9.38 -31.57
C LYS A 167 3.99 -9.61 -30.20
N LYS A 168 3.32 -10.74 -29.96
CA LYS A 168 2.79 -11.12 -28.65
C LYS A 168 3.89 -11.43 -27.65
N GLN A 169 4.97 -12.10 -28.05
CA GLN A 169 6.14 -12.33 -27.19
C GLN A 169 6.81 -11.03 -26.80
N LYS A 170 7.07 -10.12 -27.76
CA LYS A 170 7.66 -8.80 -27.48
C LYS A 170 6.77 -8.03 -26.48
N LYS A 171 5.46 -7.93 -26.70
CA LYS A 171 4.53 -7.27 -25.77
C LYS A 171 4.51 -7.94 -24.39
N PHE A 172 4.62 -9.25 -24.30
CA PHE A 172 4.71 -9.96 -23.03
C PHE A 172 6.01 -9.61 -22.29
N MET A 173 7.14 -9.51 -23.00
CA MET A 173 8.43 -9.14 -22.43
C MET A 173 8.47 -7.68 -21.99
N ASP A 174 7.82 -6.79 -22.72
CA ASP A 174 7.69 -5.35 -22.38
C ASP A 174 6.71 -5.11 -21.21
N GLY A 175 6.09 -6.18 -20.69
CA GLY A 175 5.08 -6.10 -19.64
C GLY A 175 3.72 -5.59 -20.13
N ASP A 176 3.57 -5.37 -21.42
CA ASP A 176 2.32 -4.95 -22.06
C ASP A 176 1.42 -6.18 -22.33
N ILE A 177 1.06 -6.84 -21.22
CA ILE A 177 0.09 -7.94 -21.25
C ILE A 177 -1.28 -7.29 -21.56
N PRO A 178 -1.90 -7.63 -22.70
CA PRO A 178 -3.23 -7.07 -22.97
C PRO A 178 -4.15 -7.46 -21.83
N LYS A 179 -4.67 -6.45 -21.12
CA LYS A 179 -5.71 -6.55 -20.08
C LYS A 179 -7.05 -7.01 -20.68
N LYS A 180 -6.98 -7.89 -21.66
CA LYS A 180 -8.14 -8.47 -22.34
C LYS A 180 -8.70 -9.53 -21.43
N ASN A 181 -9.95 -9.33 -21.02
CA ASN A 181 -10.84 -10.25 -20.31
C ASN A 181 -10.92 -10.14 -18.77
N LEU A 182 -10.47 -9.04 -18.18
CA LEU A 182 -10.99 -8.70 -16.86
C LEU A 182 -12.45 -8.25 -17.05
N SER A 183 -13.37 -8.81 -16.29
CA SER A 183 -14.76 -8.33 -16.28
C SER A 183 -14.76 -6.83 -15.94
N LYS A 184 -15.78 -6.09 -16.35
CA LYS A 184 -15.90 -4.66 -15.95
C LYS A 184 -15.82 -4.49 -14.43
N LYS A 185 -16.31 -5.48 -13.66
CA LYS A 185 -16.23 -5.52 -12.20
C LYS A 185 -14.80 -5.68 -11.73
N ASP A 186 -14.04 -6.64 -12.27
CA ASP A 186 -12.64 -6.91 -11.87
C ASP A 186 -11.71 -5.75 -12.22
N LYS A 187 -11.93 -5.12 -13.39
CA LYS A 187 -11.18 -3.93 -13.79
C LYS A 187 -11.41 -2.77 -12.83
N LYS A 188 -12.66 -2.51 -12.44
CA LYS A 188 -13.03 -1.47 -11.46
C LYS A 188 -12.43 -1.80 -10.09
N THR A 189 -12.42 -3.06 -9.67
CA THR A 189 -11.81 -3.52 -8.43
C THR A 189 -10.29 -3.30 -8.44
N LEU A 190 -9.60 -3.65 -9.52
CA LEU A 190 -8.16 -3.44 -9.66
C LEU A 190 -7.80 -1.95 -9.60
N GLU A 191 -8.51 -1.11 -10.33
CA GLU A 191 -8.34 0.35 -10.28
C GLU A 191 -8.58 0.91 -8.87
N SER A 192 -9.55 0.35 -8.13
CA SER A 192 -9.83 0.76 -6.75
C SER A 192 -8.69 0.40 -5.78
N VAL A 193 -8.10 -0.78 -5.94
CA VAL A 193 -6.96 -1.27 -5.15
C VAL A 193 -5.71 -0.44 -5.43
N GLU A 194 -5.40 -0.18 -6.70
CA GLU A 194 -4.27 0.65 -7.10
C GLU A 194 -4.41 2.09 -6.58
N SER A 195 -5.59 2.69 -6.73
CA SER A 195 -5.86 4.06 -6.24
C SER A 195 -5.82 4.18 -4.73
N ALA A 196 -6.10 3.11 -4.00
CA ALA A 196 -6.04 3.04 -2.55
C ALA A 196 -4.63 2.82 -2.00
N GLY A 197 -3.64 2.50 -2.85
CA GLY A 197 -2.26 2.24 -2.43
C GLY A 197 -2.16 1.05 -1.49
N MET A 198 -2.85 -0.05 -1.79
CA MET A 198 -2.82 -1.28 -0.99
C MET A 198 -1.47 -1.97 -1.12
N LYS A 199 -0.90 -2.36 0.00
CA LYS A 199 0.34 -3.14 0.06
C LYS A 199 0.32 -4.11 1.25
N TYR A 200 1.10 -5.17 1.14
CA TYR A 200 1.38 -6.06 2.26
C TYR A 200 2.70 -5.66 2.92
N VAL A 201 2.71 -5.62 4.25
CA VAL A 201 3.88 -5.29 5.07
C VAL A 201 4.20 -6.48 5.94
N ASP A 202 5.42 -6.99 5.86
CA ASP A 202 5.88 -8.07 6.74
C ASP A 202 6.10 -7.52 8.16
N VAL A 203 5.52 -8.21 9.13
CA VAL A 203 5.57 -7.88 10.56
C VAL A 203 5.83 -9.13 11.38
N ALA A 204 6.11 -8.96 12.67
CA ALA A 204 6.36 -10.03 13.62
C ALA A 204 7.54 -10.96 13.24
N GLY A 205 8.51 -10.46 12.48
CA GLY A 205 9.68 -11.22 12.06
C GLY A 205 10.55 -11.76 13.22
N ASP A 206 10.45 -11.15 14.40
CA ASP A 206 11.15 -11.56 15.62
C ASP A 206 10.31 -12.46 16.52
N MET A 207 9.03 -12.65 16.20
CA MET A 207 8.16 -13.52 17.00
C MET A 207 8.48 -14.98 16.70
N THR A 208 8.44 -15.78 17.75
CA THR A 208 8.58 -17.22 17.65
C THR A 208 7.30 -17.89 18.14
N ASP A 209 6.85 -18.87 17.39
CA ASP A 209 5.78 -19.74 17.83
C ASP A 209 6.20 -20.48 19.12
N ARG A 210 5.33 -20.42 20.12
CA ARG A 210 5.60 -20.97 21.46
C ARG A 210 5.80 -22.49 21.46
N TRP A 211 5.19 -23.18 20.48
CA TRP A 211 5.20 -24.64 20.43
C TRP A 211 6.30 -25.17 19.52
N SER A 212 6.49 -24.52 18.36
CA SER A 212 7.48 -24.98 17.36
C SER A 212 8.84 -24.29 17.51
N GLY A 213 8.92 -23.17 18.23
CA GLY A 213 10.13 -22.35 18.34
C GLY A 213 10.56 -21.69 17.03
N LYS A 214 9.76 -21.81 15.98
CA LYS A 214 10.06 -21.21 14.66
C LYS A 214 9.61 -19.75 14.62
N LYS A 215 10.34 -18.92 13.87
CA LYS A 215 9.91 -17.56 13.56
C LYS A 215 8.66 -17.59 12.71
N THR A 216 7.68 -16.77 13.06
CA THR A 216 6.37 -16.69 12.40
C THR A 216 6.09 -15.30 11.89
N PRO A 217 6.79 -14.83 10.83
CA PRO A 217 6.44 -13.56 10.20
C PRO A 217 5.03 -13.66 9.61
N THR A 218 4.25 -12.61 9.80
CA THR A 218 2.95 -12.48 9.16
C THR A 218 2.88 -11.21 8.33
N LYS A 219 1.85 -11.08 7.50
CA LYS A 219 1.68 -9.92 6.62
C LYS A 219 0.47 -9.12 7.06
N VAL A 220 0.64 -7.81 7.16
CA VAL A 220 -0.44 -6.85 7.38
C VAL A 220 -0.83 -6.24 6.06
N MET A 221 -2.11 -6.25 5.73
CA MET A 221 -2.65 -5.48 4.60
C MET A 221 -2.74 -4.01 5.00
N LEU A 222 -1.87 -3.18 4.45
CA LEU A 222 -1.90 -1.73 4.65
C LEU A 222 -2.55 -1.05 3.45
N VAL A 223 -3.64 -0.34 3.71
CA VAL A 223 -4.36 0.49 2.73
C VAL A 223 -4.07 1.94 3.05
N LYS A 224 -3.35 2.63 2.15
CA LYS A 224 -2.88 3.99 2.41
C LYS A 224 -3.93 5.08 2.21
N LYS A 225 -5.00 4.80 1.48
CA LYS A 225 -6.02 5.79 1.16
C LYS A 225 -7.41 5.17 1.03
N PHE A 226 -8.34 5.67 1.82
CA PHE A 226 -9.75 5.31 1.69
C PHE A 226 -10.40 6.16 0.60
N THR A 227 -10.79 5.53 -0.51
CA THR A 227 -11.40 6.20 -1.67
C THR A 227 -12.86 5.79 -1.82
N LYS A 228 -13.64 6.58 -2.57
CA LYS A 228 -15.04 6.25 -2.88
C LYS A 228 -15.13 4.94 -3.69
N SER A 229 -14.22 4.73 -4.63
CA SER A 229 -14.19 3.48 -5.42
C SER A 229 -13.88 2.26 -4.57
N LEU A 230 -13.00 2.40 -3.56
CA LEU A 230 -12.73 1.33 -2.60
C LEU A 230 -13.95 1.05 -1.71
N ALA A 231 -14.67 2.10 -1.28
CA ALA A 231 -15.89 1.97 -0.48
C ALA A 231 -17.05 1.29 -1.25
N GLU A 232 -17.06 1.40 -2.57
CA GLU A 232 -18.03 0.73 -3.44
C GLU A 232 -17.59 -0.69 -3.88
N SER A 233 -16.34 -1.08 -3.53
CA SER A 233 -15.81 -2.40 -3.87
C SER A 233 -16.01 -3.39 -2.72
N ASP A 234 -16.12 -4.68 -3.05
CA ASP A 234 -16.20 -5.77 -2.06
C ASP A 234 -14.82 -6.18 -1.52
N THR A 235 -13.80 -5.32 -1.65
CA THR A 235 -12.41 -5.71 -1.41
C THR A 235 -12.05 -5.73 0.07
N ILE A 236 -12.68 -4.87 0.90
CA ILE A 236 -12.33 -4.69 2.31
C ILE A 236 -13.48 -5.11 3.22
N SER A 237 -13.17 -5.95 4.23
CA SER A 237 -14.16 -6.53 5.15
C SER A 237 -14.81 -5.51 6.11
N MET A 238 -14.13 -4.39 6.42
CA MET A 238 -14.68 -3.35 7.30
C MET A 238 -15.59 -2.33 6.59
N ILE A 239 -15.95 -2.57 5.32
CA ILE A 239 -16.92 -1.75 4.60
C ILE A 239 -18.32 -2.32 4.82
N TYR A 240 -19.27 -1.44 5.15
CA TYR A 240 -20.67 -1.79 5.38
C TYR A 240 -21.29 -2.50 4.18
N ARG A 241 -21.94 -3.62 4.45
CA ARG A 241 -22.72 -4.40 3.48
C ARG A 241 -24.09 -4.69 4.06
N PRO A 242 -25.19 -4.29 3.40
CA PRO A 242 -26.54 -4.49 3.90
C PRO A 242 -26.85 -5.94 4.31
N ASP A 243 -26.30 -6.90 3.56
CA ASP A 243 -26.59 -8.34 3.75
C ASP A 243 -25.84 -8.98 4.93
N TYR A 244 -24.74 -8.34 5.41
CA TYR A 244 -23.83 -8.95 6.38
C TYR A 244 -23.48 -8.06 7.57
N SER A 245 -23.84 -6.78 7.54
CA SER A 245 -23.41 -5.82 8.56
C SER A 245 -24.48 -5.61 9.60
N TRP A 246 -24.07 -5.64 10.88
CA TRP A 246 -24.93 -5.29 12.01
C TRP A 246 -24.82 -3.77 12.22
N GLY A 247 -25.95 -3.11 12.37
CA GLY A 247 -26.02 -1.66 12.53
C GLY A 247 -26.53 -0.94 11.28
N SER A 248 -26.66 0.37 11.39
CA SER A 248 -27.25 1.20 10.37
C SER A 248 -26.25 2.26 9.89
N VAL A 249 -26.19 2.47 8.58
CA VAL A 249 -25.45 3.60 7.97
C VAL A 249 -25.99 4.94 8.45
N ASP A 250 -27.30 5.01 8.72
CA ASP A 250 -27.96 6.22 9.20
C ASP A 250 -27.56 6.56 10.63
N GLU A 251 -27.46 5.57 11.54
CA GLU A 251 -26.94 5.77 12.89
C GLU A 251 -25.48 6.27 12.87
N SER A 252 -24.66 5.67 12.04
CA SER A 252 -23.27 6.12 11.84
C SER A 252 -23.21 7.54 11.28
N GLN A 253 -24.09 7.88 10.34
CA GLN A 253 -24.17 9.24 9.78
C GLN A 253 -24.61 10.26 10.84
N GLU A 254 -25.57 9.92 11.70
CA GLU A 254 -26.02 10.77 12.79
C GLU A 254 -24.90 11.01 13.81
N ALA A 255 -24.18 9.95 14.19
CA ALA A 255 -23.02 10.02 15.07
C ALA A 255 -21.94 10.95 14.53
N ILE A 256 -21.61 10.83 13.23
CA ILE A 256 -20.64 11.68 12.55
C ILE A 256 -21.12 13.15 12.56
N ASN A 257 -22.38 13.41 12.21
CA ASN A 257 -22.93 14.77 12.20
C ASN A 257 -22.88 15.40 13.60
N LYS A 258 -23.27 14.65 14.64
CA LYS A 258 -23.15 15.06 16.05
C LYS A 258 -21.71 15.37 16.43
N GLY A 259 -20.77 14.48 16.04
CA GLY A 259 -19.34 14.68 16.26
C GLY A 259 -18.82 15.95 15.60
N LEU A 260 -19.15 16.20 14.33
CA LEU A 260 -18.74 17.40 13.62
C LEU A 260 -19.27 18.69 14.27
N ALA A 261 -20.51 18.68 14.76
CA ALA A 261 -21.09 19.80 15.51
C ALA A 261 -20.33 20.05 16.84
N MET A 262 -20.07 19.00 17.61
CA MET A 262 -19.28 19.07 18.85
C MET A 262 -17.84 19.49 18.59
N GLY A 263 -17.25 19.04 17.50
CA GLY A 263 -15.90 19.39 17.06
C GLY A 263 -15.75 20.89 16.75
N THR A 264 -16.79 21.55 16.28
CA THR A 264 -16.80 23.00 16.09
C THR A 264 -16.66 23.75 17.42
N ILE A 265 -17.30 23.27 18.47
CA ILE A 265 -17.18 23.85 19.82
C ILE A 265 -15.79 23.60 20.39
N LEU A 266 -15.29 22.36 20.22
CA LEU A 266 -13.96 21.97 20.66
C LEU A 266 -12.86 22.75 19.92
N GLY A 267 -13.00 22.91 18.60
CA GLY A 267 -12.06 23.67 17.77
C GLY A 267 -11.91 25.10 18.20
N LYS A 268 -13.01 25.77 18.52
CA LYS A 268 -12.98 27.15 19.07
C LYS A 268 -12.18 27.23 20.38
N LYS A 269 -12.27 26.22 21.25
CA LYS A 269 -11.49 26.16 22.49
C LYS A 269 -10.00 25.84 22.26
N LEU A 270 -9.69 25.08 21.22
CA LEU A 270 -8.32 24.73 20.84
C LEU A 270 -7.66 25.77 19.93
N GLN A 271 -8.41 26.71 19.40
CA GLN A 271 -7.91 27.76 18.49
C GLN A 271 -6.81 28.62 19.16
N VAL A 272 -6.82 28.72 20.48
CA VAL A 272 -5.75 29.34 21.29
C VAL A 272 -4.37 28.73 20.99
N ARG A 273 -4.29 27.44 20.59
CA ARG A 273 -3.03 26.81 20.19
C ARG A 273 -2.47 27.35 18.87
N GLY A 274 -3.35 27.78 17.98
CA GLY A 274 -2.94 28.36 16.68
C GLY A 274 -2.56 29.82 16.74
N GLU A 275 -2.79 30.49 17.89
CA GLU A 275 -2.52 31.91 18.05
C GLU A 275 -1.15 32.09 18.73
N SER A 276 -0.25 32.81 18.07
CA SER A 276 0.96 33.29 18.72
C SER A 276 0.59 34.40 19.69
N ARG A 277 0.95 34.23 20.96
CA ARG A 277 0.73 35.26 21.98
C ARG A 277 1.95 36.14 22.06
N GLU A 278 1.83 37.40 21.60
CA GLU A 278 2.86 38.39 21.77
C GLU A 278 2.64 39.14 23.11
N THR A 279 3.54 38.88 24.06
CA THR A 279 3.59 39.68 25.31
C THR A 279 4.66 40.74 25.14
N LYS A 280 4.23 41.99 25.17
CA LYS A 280 5.09 43.16 25.00
C LYS A 280 5.26 43.87 26.31
N TRP A 281 6.48 43.94 26.80
CA TRP A 281 6.85 44.81 27.92
C TRP A 281 7.41 46.12 27.37
N THR A 282 6.92 47.22 27.87
CA THR A 282 7.34 48.57 27.48
C THR A 282 7.90 49.31 28.70
N ARG A 283 8.60 50.40 28.49
CA ARG A 283 9.24 51.22 29.54
C ARG A 283 10.31 50.46 30.33
N LEU A 284 11.14 49.75 29.59
CA LEU A 284 12.30 49.04 30.14
C LEU A 284 13.55 49.90 30.05
N ASP A 285 14.54 49.57 30.87
CA ASP A 285 15.84 50.20 30.90
C ASP A 285 16.79 49.67 29.81
N SER A 286 16.43 48.57 29.18
CA SER A 286 17.19 47.93 28.09
C SER A 286 16.28 47.15 27.15
N GLY A 287 16.76 46.89 25.91
CA GLY A 287 15.99 46.16 24.88
C GLY A 287 15.95 46.92 23.56
N ARG A 288 14.84 46.82 22.83
CA ARG A 288 14.60 47.51 21.57
C ARG A 288 13.98 48.87 21.85
N ILE A 289 14.49 49.92 21.23
CA ILE A 289 13.92 51.28 21.41
C ILE A 289 12.46 51.30 20.92
N ASP A 290 11.55 51.75 21.79
CA ASP A 290 10.17 52.01 21.39
C ASP A 290 10.11 53.37 20.72
N LYS A 291 9.89 53.36 19.41
CA LYS A 291 9.85 54.59 18.60
C LYS A 291 8.81 55.62 19.09
N ARG A 292 7.79 55.20 19.85
CA ARG A 292 6.75 56.08 20.40
C ARG A 292 7.24 56.83 21.64
N LEU A 293 8.22 56.25 22.36
CA LEU A 293 8.75 56.81 23.59
C LEU A 293 10.08 57.55 23.38
N ILE A 294 10.61 57.52 22.14
CA ILE A 294 11.93 58.11 21.84
C ILE A 294 12.01 59.61 22.22
N ALA A 295 10.89 60.35 22.10
CA ALA A 295 10.84 61.74 22.50
C ALA A 295 11.04 61.94 24.01
N GLU A 296 10.74 60.95 24.84
CA GLU A 296 10.90 61.02 26.30
C GLU A 296 12.36 61.04 26.72
N LEU A 297 13.29 60.52 25.88
CA LEU A 297 14.75 60.64 26.12
C LEU A 297 15.17 62.11 26.22
N GLY A 298 14.59 62.99 25.42
CA GLY A 298 14.86 64.44 25.47
C GLY A 298 14.41 65.08 26.78
N PHE A 299 13.52 64.44 27.53
CA PHE A 299 13.02 64.88 28.84
C PHE A 299 13.68 64.12 30.01
N GLY A 300 14.78 63.37 29.75
CA GLY A 300 15.53 62.64 30.77
C GLY A 300 14.94 61.31 31.23
N ASN A 301 13.94 60.78 30.48
CA ASN A 301 13.37 59.47 30.77
C ASN A 301 14.11 58.39 29.96
N GLU A 302 14.92 57.58 30.61
CA GLU A 302 15.72 56.52 29.98
C GLU A 302 14.91 55.24 29.71
N ARG A 303 13.67 55.10 30.22
CA ARG A 303 12.82 53.92 30.08
C ARG A 303 12.06 53.90 28.76
N VAL A 304 12.78 53.91 27.66
CA VAL A 304 12.21 53.98 26.30
C VAL A 304 12.36 52.66 25.53
N PHE A 305 12.74 51.61 26.19
CA PHE A 305 12.92 50.33 25.55
C PHE A 305 11.70 49.43 25.71
N ASN A 306 11.54 48.53 24.77
CA ASN A 306 10.57 47.44 24.80
C ASN A 306 11.22 46.09 24.51
N THR A 307 10.63 45.04 25.02
CA THR A 307 10.92 43.65 24.65
C THR A 307 9.62 42.96 24.35
N SER A 308 9.56 42.28 23.23
CA SER A 308 8.43 41.41 22.89
C SER A 308 8.86 39.95 22.94
N PHE A 309 8.07 39.19 23.63
CA PHE A 309 8.21 37.71 23.65
C PHE A 309 7.01 37.12 22.90
N VAL A 310 7.30 36.40 21.83
CA VAL A 310 6.27 35.70 21.05
C VAL A 310 6.26 34.24 21.53
N GLU A 311 5.19 33.89 22.19
CA GLU A 311 4.93 32.52 22.60
C GLU A 311 4.14 31.84 21.49
N SER A 312 4.80 30.96 20.75
CA SER A 312 4.15 30.09 19.74
C SER A 312 4.16 28.65 20.21
N TYR A 313 3.06 27.97 19.97
CA TYR A 313 3.02 26.53 20.16
C TYR A 313 3.66 25.85 18.94
N SER A 314 4.41 24.78 19.18
CA SER A 314 4.98 23.94 18.13
C SER A 314 3.87 23.33 17.28
N ASP A 315 4.15 23.11 16.02
CA ASP A 315 3.27 22.34 15.15
C ASP A 315 3.04 20.96 15.76
N ALA A 316 1.90 20.36 15.50
CA ALA A 316 1.59 19.04 16.02
C ALA A 316 1.17 18.07 14.91
N PHE A 317 1.64 16.83 15.03
CA PHE A 317 1.15 15.70 14.26
C PHE A 317 0.37 14.77 15.17
N LEU A 318 -0.84 14.45 14.79
CA LEU A 318 -1.74 13.59 15.53
C LEU A 318 -2.13 12.38 14.67
N HIS A 319 -1.73 11.20 15.08
CA HIS A 319 -2.18 9.95 14.48
C HIS A 319 -3.20 9.28 15.40
N ILE A 320 -4.41 9.07 14.92
CA ILE A 320 -5.47 8.35 15.62
C ILE A 320 -5.57 6.95 15.03
N SER A 321 -5.38 5.91 15.85
CA SER A 321 -5.59 4.53 15.48
C SER A 321 -6.83 3.99 16.20
N VAL A 322 -7.81 3.56 15.42
CA VAL A 322 -9.13 3.12 15.91
C VAL A 322 -9.28 1.62 15.72
N ASP A 323 -9.66 0.95 16.77
CA ASP A 323 -10.10 -0.43 16.70
C ASP A 323 -11.44 -0.52 15.98
N ALA A 324 -11.49 -1.32 14.93
CA ALA A 324 -12.70 -1.64 14.18
C ALA A 324 -13.00 -3.15 14.23
N SER A 325 -12.63 -3.82 15.32
CA SER A 325 -12.99 -5.21 15.59
C SER A 325 -14.48 -5.36 15.87
N GLY A 326 -14.99 -6.59 15.78
CA GLY A 326 -16.41 -6.88 15.99
C GLY A 326 -16.92 -6.51 17.39
N SER A 327 -16.06 -6.55 18.42
CA SER A 327 -16.38 -6.15 19.81
C SER A 327 -16.69 -4.67 19.96
N MET A 328 -16.19 -3.84 19.05
CA MET A 328 -16.50 -2.41 18.99
C MET A 328 -17.91 -2.10 18.46
N GLY A 329 -18.71 -3.11 18.10
CA GLY A 329 -20.06 -2.94 17.58
C GLY A 329 -21.01 -2.21 18.52
N GLY A 330 -22.13 -1.73 17.96
CA GLY A 330 -23.19 -1.03 18.70
C GLY A 330 -22.77 0.35 19.21
N TYR A 331 -23.11 0.65 20.48
CA TYR A 331 -22.89 1.97 21.08
C TYR A 331 -21.40 2.37 21.16
N LYS A 332 -20.48 1.41 21.30
CA LYS A 332 -19.04 1.69 21.32
C LYS A 332 -18.61 2.31 20.01
N TRP A 333 -19.06 1.74 18.88
CA TRP A 333 -18.77 2.24 17.55
C TRP A 333 -19.34 3.65 17.32
N ILE A 334 -20.62 3.84 17.66
CA ILE A 334 -21.34 5.13 17.52
C ILE A 334 -20.62 6.25 18.29
N ASN A 335 -20.25 5.96 19.54
CA ASN A 335 -19.56 6.94 20.39
C ASN A 335 -18.12 7.20 19.90
N THR A 336 -17.43 6.17 19.41
CA THR A 336 -16.09 6.32 18.83
C THR A 336 -16.14 7.17 17.56
N MET A 337 -17.10 6.90 16.65
CA MET A 337 -17.29 7.68 15.43
C MET A 337 -17.64 9.14 15.74
N THR A 338 -18.45 9.39 16.78
CA THR A 338 -18.73 10.73 17.27
C THR A 338 -17.45 11.42 17.76
N SER A 339 -16.64 10.72 18.56
CA SER A 339 -15.40 11.27 19.14
C SER A 339 -14.36 11.61 18.10
N ILE A 340 -14.05 10.68 17.18
CA ILE A 340 -13.04 10.91 16.14
C ILE A 340 -13.48 11.98 15.16
N SER A 341 -14.79 12.07 14.83
CA SER A 341 -15.33 13.12 13.99
C SER A 341 -15.22 14.50 14.65
N ALA A 342 -15.45 14.56 15.98
CA ALA A 342 -15.28 15.80 16.75
C ALA A 342 -13.81 16.24 16.79
N ILE A 343 -12.88 15.33 17.02
CA ILE A 343 -11.45 15.61 17.00
C ILE A 343 -11.02 16.09 15.62
N ALA A 344 -11.42 15.38 14.56
CA ALA A 344 -11.08 15.74 13.19
C ALA A 344 -11.59 17.14 12.82
N LYS A 345 -12.83 17.46 13.20
CA LYS A 345 -13.38 18.81 12.97
C LYS A 345 -12.63 19.86 13.76
N ALA A 346 -12.29 19.60 15.02
CA ALA A 346 -11.52 20.52 15.84
C ALA A 346 -10.13 20.77 15.23
N CYS A 347 -9.40 19.71 14.83
CA CYS A 347 -8.10 19.84 14.17
C CYS A 347 -8.18 20.61 12.84
N SER A 348 -9.26 20.40 12.06
CA SER A 348 -9.46 21.13 10.79
C SER A 348 -9.66 22.65 10.95
N MET A 349 -9.85 23.11 12.17
CA MET A 349 -10.00 24.55 12.50
C MET A 349 -8.70 25.18 13.00
N ILE A 350 -7.64 24.40 13.16
CA ILE A 350 -6.36 24.81 13.71
C ILE A 350 -5.30 24.60 12.62
N ASN A 351 -4.55 25.63 12.27
CA ASN A 351 -3.62 25.58 11.15
C ASN A 351 -2.36 24.74 11.42
N ASN A 352 -2.01 24.53 12.70
CA ASN A 352 -0.73 23.93 13.11
C ASN A 352 -0.89 22.48 13.57
N VAL A 353 -1.97 21.79 13.18
CA VAL A 353 -2.21 20.40 13.58
C VAL A 353 -2.53 19.53 12.37
N ASP A 354 -1.61 18.65 12.04
CA ASP A 354 -1.85 17.60 11.05
C ASP A 354 -2.50 16.40 11.72
N LEU A 355 -3.51 15.83 11.07
CA LEU A 355 -4.27 14.69 11.59
C LEU A 355 -4.31 13.54 10.59
N VAL A 356 -3.94 12.35 11.06
CA VAL A 356 -4.16 11.08 10.35
C VAL A 356 -5.09 10.21 11.18
N ILE A 357 -6.09 9.60 10.54
CA ILE A 357 -7.01 8.63 11.17
C ILE A 357 -6.89 7.31 10.44
N SER A 358 -6.58 6.26 11.18
CA SER A 358 -6.51 4.89 10.68
C SER A 358 -7.42 3.96 11.47
N PHE A 359 -7.95 2.95 10.78
CA PHE A 359 -8.77 1.88 11.37
C PHE A 359 -8.03 0.55 11.22
N ARG A 360 -8.10 -0.28 12.25
CA ARG A 360 -7.50 -1.61 12.26
C ARG A 360 -8.55 -2.68 12.49
N SER A 361 -8.42 -3.78 11.78
CA SER A 361 -9.30 -4.95 11.84
C SER A 361 -8.62 -6.15 11.19
N THR A 362 -9.40 -7.14 10.81
CA THR A 362 -8.96 -8.32 10.07
C THR A 362 -9.62 -8.36 8.70
N GLN A 363 -8.84 -8.66 7.68
CA GLN A 363 -9.30 -8.95 6.34
C GLN A 363 -9.42 -10.45 6.15
N SER A 364 -10.59 -10.96 5.79
CA SER A 364 -10.80 -12.35 5.38
C SER A 364 -10.81 -12.46 3.85
N THR A 365 -10.24 -13.52 3.31
CA THR A 365 -10.23 -13.77 1.86
C THR A 365 -11.58 -14.29 1.35
N ASN A 366 -12.40 -14.87 2.20
CA ASN A 366 -13.66 -15.53 1.83
C ASN A 366 -14.92 -14.78 2.31
N GLY A 367 -14.79 -13.55 2.80
CA GLY A 367 -15.92 -12.76 3.25
C GLY A 367 -16.58 -13.25 4.57
N ASN A 368 -16.18 -14.39 5.07
CA ASN A 368 -16.61 -14.90 6.38
C ASN A 368 -15.65 -14.44 7.47
N HIS A 369 -16.16 -13.77 8.49
CA HIS A 369 -15.38 -13.22 9.61
C HIS A 369 -14.76 -14.30 10.54
N TYR A 370 -15.13 -15.55 10.34
CA TYR A 370 -14.60 -16.67 11.12
C TYR A 370 -13.65 -17.47 10.22
N SER A 371 -12.39 -17.49 10.59
CA SER A 371 -11.36 -18.32 9.96
C SER A 371 -11.81 -19.80 10.02
N ARG A 372 -12.12 -20.36 8.85
CA ARG A 372 -12.18 -21.81 8.69
C ARG A 372 -10.78 -22.29 8.30
N ARG A 373 -10.42 -23.48 8.71
CA ARG A 373 -9.14 -24.13 8.36
C ARG A 373 -8.91 -24.02 6.84
N GLY A 374 -7.88 -23.29 6.44
CA GLY A 374 -7.59 -22.98 5.03
C GLY A 374 -7.98 -21.57 4.56
N ASP A 375 -8.65 -20.75 5.39
CA ASP A 375 -8.94 -19.36 5.06
C ASP A 375 -7.73 -18.48 5.40
N LYS A 376 -7.18 -17.79 4.41
CA LYS A 376 -6.15 -16.79 4.64
C LYS A 376 -6.80 -15.51 5.13
N SER A 377 -6.63 -15.22 6.40
CA SER A 377 -6.97 -13.91 6.97
C SER A 377 -5.68 -13.12 7.21
N PHE A 378 -5.78 -11.79 7.08
CA PHE A 378 -4.67 -10.86 7.31
C PHE A 378 -5.10 -9.77 8.28
N PRO A 379 -4.21 -9.31 9.16
CA PRO A 379 -4.40 -8.04 9.83
C PRO A 379 -4.58 -6.94 8.79
N LEU A 380 -5.54 -6.04 9.02
CA LEU A 380 -5.87 -4.94 8.12
C LEU A 380 -5.66 -3.60 8.82
N MET A 381 -4.91 -2.71 8.17
CA MET A 381 -4.75 -1.32 8.57
C MET A 381 -5.17 -0.39 7.45
N LEU A 382 -6.22 0.37 7.68
CA LEU A 382 -6.79 1.33 6.72
C LEU A 382 -6.52 2.76 7.17
N VAL A 383 -5.71 3.53 6.43
CA VAL A 383 -5.60 4.97 6.59
C VAL A 383 -6.80 5.63 5.91
N ALA A 384 -7.78 6.02 6.73
CA ALA A 384 -9.06 6.50 6.23
C ALA A 384 -9.08 8.00 5.95
N TYR A 385 -8.27 8.78 6.70
CA TYR A 385 -8.21 10.23 6.57
C TYR A 385 -6.81 10.74 6.86
N ASP A 386 -6.36 11.71 6.04
CA ASP A 386 -5.12 12.47 6.25
C ASP A 386 -5.42 13.95 5.94
N SER A 387 -5.36 14.81 6.94
CA SER A 387 -5.72 16.24 6.82
C SER A 387 -4.84 17.00 5.82
N ARG A 388 -3.65 16.49 5.52
CA ARG A 388 -2.70 17.12 4.58
C ARG A 388 -3.16 16.99 3.12
N VAL A 389 -3.98 15.98 2.82
CA VAL A 389 -4.46 15.67 1.46
C VAL A 389 -5.98 15.61 1.35
N ASP A 390 -6.68 15.35 2.45
CA ASP A 390 -8.12 15.14 2.48
C ASP A 390 -8.86 16.33 3.09
N LYS A 391 -10.02 16.68 2.52
CA LYS A 391 -10.93 17.65 3.12
C LYS A 391 -11.82 16.99 4.18
N ILE A 392 -12.24 17.75 5.20
CA ILE A 392 -13.10 17.27 6.30
C ILE A 392 -14.40 16.61 5.80
N ASN A 393 -14.92 17.01 4.65
CA ASN A 393 -16.10 16.42 4.03
C ASN A 393 -15.94 14.92 3.70
N LYS A 394 -14.71 14.43 3.57
CA LYS A 394 -14.45 12.99 3.38
C LYS A 394 -14.95 12.18 4.56
N ILE A 395 -14.75 12.66 5.78
CA ILE A 395 -15.25 12.00 7.00
C ILE A 395 -16.78 11.92 6.95
N LYS A 396 -17.47 13.03 6.64
CA LYS A 396 -18.92 13.06 6.53
C LYS A 396 -19.46 12.06 5.49
N ASN A 397 -18.77 11.90 4.38
CA ASN A 397 -19.29 11.14 3.24
C ASN A 397 -18.89 9.66 3.27
N LEU A 398 -17.70 9.32 3.76
CA LEU A 398 -17.16 7.96 3.65
C LEU A 398 -17.14 7.18 4.98
N PHE A 399 -16.96 7.85 6.14
CA PHE A 399 -16.85 7.13 7.41
C PHE A 399 -18.12 6.36 7.80
N LYS A 400 -19.29 6.82 7.37
CA LYS A 400 -20.57 6.10 7.55
C LYS A 400 -20.60 4.72 6.89
N LEU A 401 -19.70 4.49 5.93
CA LEU A 401 -19.58 3.22 5.24
C LEU A 401 -18.60 2.26 5.94
N LEU A 402 -17.93 2.69 7.01
CA LEU A 402 -17.08 1.85 7.83
C LEU A 402 -17.91 1.12 8.87
N HIS A 403 -17.57 -0.15 9.10
CA HIS A 403 -18.27 -1.06 9.96
C HIS A 403 -17.29 -1.90 10.78
N PRO A 404 -17.52 -2.09 12.10
CA PRO A 404 -16.66 -2.95 12.90
C PRO A 404 -16.81 -4.41 12.50
N SER A 405 -15.69 -5.08 12.32
CA SER A 405 -15.64 -6.48 11.89
C SER A 405 -14.31 -7.14 12.25
N GLY A 406 -14.28 -8.47 12.33
CA GLY A 406 -13.06 -9.24 12.57
C GLY A 406 -12.52 -9.12 13.99
N THR A 407 -11.21 -9.25 14.15
CA THR A 407 -10.49 -9.28 15.43
C THR A 407 -9.59 -8.06 15.60
N THR A 408 -8.88 -7.97 16.73
CA THR A 408 -8.04 -6.85 17.14
C THR A 408 -6.55 -7.17 16.97
N PRO A 409 -5.93 -7.10 15.75
CA PRO A 409 -4.51 -7.37 15.53
C PRO A 409 -3.63 -6.16 15.90
N GLU A 410 -3.74 -5.64 17.12
CA GLU A 410 -3.29 -4.32 17.53
C GLU A 410 -1.79 -4.08 17.31
N GLY A 411 -0.91 -4.86 17.96
CA GLY A 411 0.54 -4.69 17.82
C GLY A 411 1.05 -4.96 16.42
N LEU A 412 0.45 -5.90 15.68
CA LEU A 412 0.79 -6.18 14.28
C LEU A 412 0.50 -4.97 13.38
N CYS A 413 -0.66 -4.34 13.57
CA CYS A 413 -1.02 -3.12 12.86
C CYS A 413 -0.15 -1.92 13.27
N PHE A 414 0.25 -1.81 14.54
CA PHE A 414 1.16 -0.77 14.99
C PHE A 414 2.55 -0.92 14.36
N GLU A 415 3.06 -2.13 14.22
CA GLU A 415 4.32 -2.38 13.52
C GLU A 415 4.23 -1.96 12.05
N ALA A 416 3.14 -2.33 11.36
CA ALA A 416 2.95 -2.00 9.96
C ALA A 416 2.82 -0.49 9.70
N ILE A 417 2.13 0.25 10.59
CA ILE A 417 1.86 1.69 10.42
C ILE A 417 2.99 2.57 10.97
N MET A 418 3.93 2.02 11.71
CA MET A 418 4.97 2.78 12.40
C MET A 418 5.75 3.72 11.48
N LYS A 419 5.93 3.34 10.20
CA LYS A 419 6.61 4.19 9.20
C LYS A 419 5.77 5.40 8.77
N GLU A 420 4.46 5.36 8.98
CA GLU A 420 3.53 6.45 8.65
C GLU A 420 3.33 7.41 9.85
N ILE A 421 3.81 7.04 11.05
CA ILE A 421 3.79 7.88 12.25
C ILE A 421 5.01 8.79 12.22
N GLU A 422 4.77 10.10 12.15
CA GLU A 422 5.85 11.08 12.16
C GLU A 422 6.52 11.14 13.55
N PRO A 423 7.86 11.08 13.65
CA PRO A 423 8.56 11.27 14.92
C PRO A 423 8.45 12.72 15.40
N ALA A 424 8.59 12.94 16.70
CA ALA A 424 8.69 14.29 17.22
C ALA A 424 10.00 14.97 16.79
N SER A 425 9.97 16.28 16.64
CA SER A 425 11.12 17.13 16.32
C SER A 425 11.14 18.36 17.22
N LYS A 426 12.15 19.24 17.07
CA LYS A 426 12.22 20.49 17.85
C LYS A 426 11.03 21.41 17.59
N ASP A 427 10.50 21.39 16.37
CA ASP A 427 9.47 22.32 15.92
C ASP A 427 8.09 21.63 15.77
N LYS A 428 8.04 20.31 15.99
CA LYS A 428 6.81 19.53 15.79
C LYS A 428 6.64 18.45 16.86
N ASP A 429 5.60 18.59 17.65
CA ASP A 429 5.16 17.55 18.60
C ASP A 429 4.43 16.44 17.86
N SER A 430 4.66 15.19 18.26
CA SER A 430 3.96 14.03 17.67
C SER A 430 3.18 13.27 18.73
N TYR A 431 1.94 12.94 18.40
CA TYR A 431 1.00 12.22 19.26
C TYR A 431 0.42 11.00 18.55
N PHE A 432 0.31 9.91 19.26
CA PHE A 432 -0.38 8.70 18.82
C PHE A 432 -1.52 8.39 19.79
N LEU A 433 -2.76 8.51 19.30
CA LEU A 433 -3.96 8.20 20.05
C LEU A 433 -4.49 6.85 19.63
N ASN A 434 -4.62 5.95 20.57
CA ASN A 434 -5.21 4.64 20.35
C ASN A 434 -6.60 4.56 20.99
N PHE A 435 -7.57 4.03 20.24
CA PHE A 435 -8.92 3.70 20.71
C PHE A 435 -9.12 2.19 20.56
N SER A 436 -9.36 1.49 21.67
CA SER A 436 -9.52 0.03 21.71
C SER A 436 -10.47 -0.38 22.84
N ASP A 437 -11.22 -1.46 22.67
CA ASP A 437 -12.13 -1.98 23.69
C ASP A 437 -11.66 -3.30 24.29
N GLY A 438 -10.50 -3.81 23.90
CA GLY A 438 -10.17 -5.15 24.30
C GLY A 438 -8.71 -5.56 24.24
N MET A 439 -8.59 -6.86 24.28
CA MET A 439 -7.30 -7.54 24.21
C MET A 439 -6.89 -7.76 22.75
N PRO A 440 -5.61 -7.59 22.43
CA PRO A 440 -5.12 -7.88 21.11
C PRO A 440 -5.29 -9.37 20.80
N MET A 441 -5.89 -9.67 19.66
CA MET A 441 -6.14 -11.04 19.21
C MET A 441 -6.17 -11.12 17.69
N PHE A 442 -5.45 -12.10 17.16
CA PHE A 442 -5.49 -12.46 15.74
C PHE A 442 -5.01 -13.91 15.57
N GLY A 443 -5.57 -14.65 14.63
CA GLY A 443 -5.13 -15.99 14.27
C GLY A 443 -5.38 -16.29 12.81
N ASN A 444 -4.41 -16.96 12.19
CA ASN A 444 -4.53 -17.56 10.87
C ASN A 444 -3.66 -18.84 10.85
N ASP A 445 -3.46 -19.44 9.68
CA ASP A 445 -2.66 -20.66 9.55
C ASP A 445 -1.17 -20.45 9.89
N ASP A 446 -0.68 -19.21 9.82
CA ASP A 446 0.74 -18.87 10.00
C ASP A 446 1.07 -18.44 11.44
N ILE A 447 0.12 -17.82 12.16
CA ILE A 447 0.34 -17.22 13.47
C ILE A 447 -0.87 -17.33 14.39
N ASP A 448 -0.60 -17.66 15.63
CA ASP A 448 -1.53 -17.63 16.75
C ASP A 448 -1.17 -16.46 17.68
N TYR A 449 -1.81 -15.31 17.45
CA TYR A 449 -1.50 -14.04 18.09
C TYR A 449 -2.58 -13.71 19.15
N HIS A 450 -2.38 -14.18 20.38
CA HIS A 450 -3.30 -13.91 21.50
C HIS A 450 -2.58 -13.94 22.86
N ASN A 451 -3.28 -13.60 23.91
CA ASN A 451 -2.80 -13.60 25.30
C ASN A 451 -1.45 -12.86 25.49
N ASP A 452 -0.54 -13.42 26.27
CA ASP A 452 0.73 -12.77 26.61
C ASP A 452 1.58 -12.47 25.36
N THR A 453 1.56 -13.31 24.33
CA THR A 453 2.29 -13.06 23.08
C THR A 453 1.83 -11.77 22.41
N ALA A 454 0.53 -11.56 22.30
CA ALA A 454 -0.05 -10.37 21.69
C ALA A 454 0.14 -9.13 22.58
N ILE A 455 0.00 -9.30 23.89
CA ILE A 455 0.20 -8.23 24.88
C ILE A 455 1.65 -7.74 24.86
N ASP A 456 2.62 -8.65 24.91
CA ASP A 456 4.04 -8.30 24.95
C ASP A 456 4.50 -7.67 23.63
N HIS A 457 4.00 -8.19 22.51
CA HIS A 457 4.28 -7.58 21.19
C HIS A 457 3.69 -6.17 21.10
N THR A 458 2.43 -5.97 21.50
CA THR A 458 1.79 -4.64 21.52
C THR A 458 2.58 -3.68 22.41
N LYS A 459 2.96 -4.12 23.62
CA LYS A 459 3.82 -3.34 24.53
C LYS A 459 5.16 -2.97 23.91
N LYS A 460 5.80 -3.90 23.19
CA LYS A 460 7.06 -3.64 22.45
C LYS A 460 6.86 -2.56 21.40
N MET A 461 5.79 -2.63 20.60
CA MET A 461 5.49 -1.64 19.57
C MET A 461 5.18 -0.26 20.16
N VAL A 462 4.40 -0.19 21.23
CA VAL A 462 4.13 1.06 21.97
C VAL A 462 5.44 1.68 22.50
N LYS A 463 6.34 0.87 23.03
CA LYS A 463 7.66 1.33 23.46
C LYS A 463 8.48 1.90 22.30
N MET A 464 8.52 1.22 21.16
CA MET A 464 9.22 1.70 19.95
C MET A 464 8.65 3.02 19.42
N ILE A 465 7.32 3.20 19.47
CA ILE A 465 6.67 4.47 19.11
C ILE A 465 7.14 5.60 20.05
N ARG A 466 7.19 5.34 21.37
CA ARG A 466 7.67 6.32 22.36
C ARG A 466 9.15 6.66 22.19
N GLU A 467 9.99 5.69 21.85
CA GLU A 467 11.43 5.90 21.60
C GLU A 467 11.71 6.84 20.44
N ARG A 468 10.72 7.02 19.54
CA ARG A 468 10.75 8.02 18.46
C ARG A 468 10.30 9.42 18.93
N GLY A 469 10.11 9.63 20.24
CA GLY A 469 9.65 10.89 20.82
C GLY A 469 8.13 11.12 20.71
N VAL A 470 7.36 10.13 20.23
CA VAL A 470 5.91 10.25 20.05
C VAL A 470 5.20 10.04 21.40
N LYS A 471 4.35 10.97 21.79
CA LYS A 471 3.51 10.86 22.99
C LYS A 471 2.33 9.93 22.71
N VAL A 472 2.27 8.79 23.41
CA VAL A 472 1.20 7.79 23.23
C VAL A 472 0.13 7.99 24.28
N LEU A 473 -1.13 8.09 23.82
CA LEU A 473 -2.33 8.10 24.68
C LEU A 473 -3.26 6.99 24.22
N SER A 474 -3.60 6.06 25.10
CA SER A 474 -4.45 4.93 24.77
C SER A 474 -5.74 4.98 25.57
N TYR A 475 -6.85 5.02 24.85
CA TYR A 475 -8.20 5.08 25.41
C TYR A 475 -8.85 3.70 25.34
N PHE A 476 -9.14 3.13 26.50
CA PHE A 476 -9.99 1.96 26.61
C PHE A 476 -11.45 2.37 26.52
N ILE A 477 -12.18 1.73 25.63
CA ILE A 477 -13.57 2.02 25.32
C ILE A 477 -14.43 0.85 25.82
N GLY A 478 -15.15 1.04 26.91
CA GLY A 478 -15.99 -0.01 27.45
C GLY A 478 -16.97 0.53 28.49
N ASP A 479 -17.86 -0.34 28.95
CA ASP A 479 -18.65 -0.11 30.12
C ASP A 479 -17.86 -0.47 31.41
N ASP A 480 -18.48 -0.30 32.56
CA ASP A 480 -17.83 -0.54 33.86
C ASP A 480 -17.38 -2.01 34.01
N TYR A 481 -18.16 -2.96 33.47
CA TYR A 481 -17.82 -4.38 33.49
C TYR A 481 -16.61 -4.71 32.60
N ASP A 482 -16.59 -4.19 31.39
CA ASP A 482 -15.44 -4.33 30.47
C ASP A 482 -14.18 -3.73 31.08
N MET A 483 -14.30 -2.57 31.74
CA MET A 483 -13.18 -1.89 32.39
C MET A 483 -12.59 -2.73 33.51
N GLU A 484 -13.41 -3.27 34.40
CA GLU A 484 -12.94 -4.09 35.52
C GLU A 484 -12.14 -5.30 35.05
N ARG A 485 -12.62 -5.97 34.01
CA ARG A 485 -11.98 -7.17 33.45
C ARG A 485 -10.69 -6.87 32.69
N SER A 486 -10.63 -5.77 31.96
CA SER A 486 -9.56 -5.49 31.00
C SER A 486 -8.50 -4.51 31.51
N THR A 487 -8.74 -3.84 32.66
CA THR A 487 -7.84 -2.81 33.21
C THR A 487 -6.41 -3.31 33.37
N SER A 488 -6.22 -4.50 33.94
CA SER A 488 -4.89 -5.06 34.17
C SER A 488 -4.11 -5.27 32.89
N THR A 489 -4.76 -5.84 31.87
CA THR A 489 -4.16 -6.14 30.57
C THR A 489 -3.84 -4.87 29.78
N PHE A 490 -4.80 -3.94 29.76
CA PHE A 490 -4.63 -2.67 29.07
C PHE A 490 -3.50 -1.84 29.69
N THR A 491 -3.41 -1.82 31.03
CA THR A 491 -2.32 -1.18 31.76
C THR A 491 -0.97 -1.86 31.51
N LYS A 492 -0.91 -3.19 31.34
CA LYS A 492 0.31 -3.90 30.95
C LYS A 492 0.85 -3.41 29.60
N MET A 493 0.00 -3.17 28.62
CA MET A 493 0.39 -2.74 27.28
C MET A 493 0.81 -1.26 27.24
N TYR A 494 0.02 -0.38 27.86
CA TYR A 494 0.15 1.08 27.69
C TYR A 494 0.75 1.80 28.91
N GLY A 495 0.77 1.15 30.06
CA GLY A 495 1.36 1.72 31.27
C GLY A 495 0.58 2.94 31.79
N LYS A 496 1.34 4.01 32.16
CA LYS A 496 0.76 5.24 32.72
C LYS A 496 -0.12 6.04 31.74
N ASP A 497 0.01 5.77 30.45
CA ASP A 497 -0.72 6.49 29.41
C ASP A 497 -2.04 5.79 29.03
N ALA A 498 -2.37 4.70 29.74
CA ALA A 498 -3.67 4.06 29.67
C ALA A 498 -4.73 4.98 30.28
N GLN A 499 -5.72 5.34 29.49
CA GLN A 499 -6.87 6.16 29.92
C GLN A 499 -8.11 5.31 29.80
N PHE A 500 -8.84 5.22 30.89
CA PHE A 500 -10.13 4.50 30.92
C PHE A 500 -11.23 5.54 30.77
N VAL A 501 -11.93 5.48 29.65
CA VAL A 501 -12.97 6.44 29.31
C VAL A 501 -14.28 5.71 29.14
N ASN A 502 -15.23 5.99 30.01
CA ASN A 502 -16.60 5.62 29.73
C ASN A 502 -17.06 6.38 28.48
N VAL A 503 -17.42 5.62 27.45
CA VAL A 503 -17.66 6.08 26.08
C VAL A 503 -18.76 7.14 25.96
N THR A 504 -19.56 7.32 26.98
CA THR A 504 -20.65 8.32 27.00
C THR A 504 -20.16 9.76 27.01
N SER A 505 -18.86 10.00 27.22
CA SER A 505 -18.31 11.36 27.39
C SER A 505 -17.21 11.72 26.38
N VAL A 506 -17.61 12.11 25.16
CA VAL A 506 -16.72 12.77 24.18
C VAL A 506 -15.99 13.97 24.81
N LEU A 507 -16.62 14.65 25.77
CA LEU A 507 -16.04 15.78 26.50
C LEU A 507 -14.85 15.36 27.37
N SER A 508 -14.78 14.14 27.88
CA SER A 508 -13.64 13.68 28.66
C SER A 508 -12.40 13.43 27.79
N ILE A 509 -12.59 12.89 26.58
CA ILE A 509 -11.53 12.74 25.59
C ILE A 509 -11.00 14.11 25.19
N ALA A 510 -11.92 15.05 24.90
CA ALA A 510 -11.56 16.42 24.56
C ALA A 510 -10.78 17.13 25.68
N LYS A 511 -11.13 16.90 26.94
CA LYS A 511 -10.39 17.46 28.10
C LYS A 511 -8.99 16.89 28.23
N THR A 512 -8.85 15.57 28.05
CA THR A 512 -7.54 14.88 28.14
C THR A 512 -6.63 15.31 26.99
N MET A 513 -7.17 15.42 25.78
CA MET A 513 -6.45 15.96 24.64
C MET A 513 -6.04 17.42 24.88
N ASN A 514 -6.95 18.27 25.35
CA ASN A 514 -6.66 19.67 25.65
C ASN A 514 -5.51 19.77 26.67
N LYS A 515 -5.52 18.93 27.71
CA LYS A 515 -4.43 18.85 28.69
C LYS A 515 -3.12 18.41 28.01
N ALA A 516 -3.13 17.38 27.16
CA ALA A 516 -1.95 16.91 26.45
C ALA A 516 -1.38 17.93 25.46
N PHE A 517 -2.26 18.70 24.78
CA PHE A 517 -1.86 19.72 23.82
C PHE A 517 -1.44 21.05 24.47
N LEU A 518 -1.96 21.40 25.65
CA LEU A 518 -1.68 22.67 26.32
C LEU A 518 -0.61 22.57 27.41
N THR A 519 -0.21 21.37 27.83
CA THR A 519 0.93 21.20 28.72
C THR A 519 2.23 21.27 27.92
N LYS A 520 3.02 22.31 28.22
CA LYS A 520 4.43 22.40 27.78
C LYS A 520 5.29 21.43 28.54
#